data_ecf0b3120c6ded6aad44ee842cafe191
#
_entry.id   ecf0b3120c6ded6aad44ee842cafe191
#
_cell.length_a   1.000
_cell.length_b   1.000
_cell.length_c   1.000
_cell.angle_alpha   90.00
_cell.angle_beta   90.00
_cell.angle_gamma   90.00
#
_symmetry.space_group_name_H-M   'P 1'
#
loop_
_entity.id
_entity.type
_entity.pdbx_description
1 polymer ?
#
loop_
_entity_poly.entity_id
_entity_poly.type
_entity_poly.pdbx_seq_one_letter_code
_entity_poly.pdbx_strand_id
1 'polypeptide(L)'
;MAANGARGEVEAALAGRPRRLCLTLGALAELETAFAADGWEDLAGRLRGLSARDLTVVLAALLRGGGEEPGDLADVALDEAARAIAAAFTAAGS
;
A
#
# COMPACT_ATOMS: atom_id res chain seq x y z
N MET A 1 13.88 -12.01 -2.38
CA MET A 1 13.59 -12.53 -1.04
C MET A 1 12.10 -12.50 -0.80
N ALA A 2 11.56 -13.56 -0.25
CA ALA A 2 10.13 -13.64 0.00
C ALA A 2 9.69 -12.64 1.07
N ALA A 3 8.48 -12.15 0.95
CA ALA A 3 7.88 -11.27 1.95
C ALA A 3 7.65 -12.03 3.25
N ASN A 4 7.69 -11.32 4.36
CA ASN A 4 7.44 -11.90 5.68
C ASN A 4 5.98 -11.65 6.06
N GLY A 5 5.13 -12.65 5.80
CA GLY A 5 3.70 -12.55 6.08
C GLY A 5 3.38 -12.37 7.56
N ALA A 6 4.25 -12.87 8.46
CA ALA A 6 4.05 -12.70 9.90
C ALA A 6 4.16 -11.24 10.32
N ARG A 7 4.84 -10.40 9.54
CA ARG A 7 4.96 -8.96 9.77
C ARG A 7 3.96 -8.16 8.94
N GLY A 8 3.08 -8.84 8.21
CA GLY A 8 2.13 -8.17 7.34
C GLY A 8 2.71 -7.71 6.01
N GLU A 9 3.89 -8.21 5.64
CA GLU A 9 4.49 -7.89 4.35
C GLU A 9 3.85 -8.71 3.25
N VAL A 10 3.70 -8.10 2.08
CA VAL A 10 3.29 -8.83 0.88
C VAL A 10 4.22 -8.48 -0.26
N GLU A 11 4.36 -9.43 -1.19
CA GLU A 11 5.11 -9.20 -2.40
C GLU A 11 4.13 -9.11 -3.56
N ALA A 12 4.29 -8.13 -4.42
CA ALA A 12 3.44 -7.95 -5.59
C ALA A 12 4.28 -7.50 -6.77
N ALA A 13 3.88 -7.94 -7.96
CA ALA A 13 4.51 -7.47 -9.18
C ALA A 13 3.90 -6.12 -9.56
N LEU A 14 4.73 -5.10 -9.67
CA LEU A 14 4.31 -3.76 -10.07
C LEU A 14 5.19 -3.32 -11.23
N ALA A 15 4.57 -3.06 -12.38
CA ALA A 15 5.27 -2.68 -13.61
C ALA A 15 6.38 -3.68 -13.97
N GLY A 16 6.08 -4.96 -13.82
CA GLY A 16 7.01 -6.04 -14.20
C GLY A 16 8.11 -6.34 -13.20
N ARG A 17 8.06 -5.76 -12.01
CA ARG A 17 9.10 -5.95 -10.99
C ARG A 17 8.47 -6.43 -9.69
N PRO A 18 9.10 -7.39 -8.99
CA PRO A 18 8.62 -7.77 -7.67
C PRO A 18 8.91 -6.66 -6.66
N ARG A 19 7.91 -6.24 -5.93
CA ARG A 19 8.02 -5.18 -4.94
C ARG A 19 7.43 -5.66 -3.63
N ARG A 20 7.93 -5.12 -2.53
CA ARG A 20 7.48 -5.47 -1.19
C ARG A 20 6.70 -4.33 -0.59
N LEU A 21 5.52 -4.65 -0.05
CA LEU A 21 4.63 -3.67 0.56
C LEU A 21 4.31 -4.12 1.98
N CYS A 22 4.14 -3.15 2.86
CA CYS A 22 3.74 -3.45 4.24
C CYS A 22 3.03 -2.24 4.83
N LEU A 23 1.87 -2.46 5.45
CA LEU A 23 1.18 -1.40 6.18
C LEU A 23 1.70 -1.39 7.62
N THR A 24 2.82 -0.70 7.82
CA THR A 24 3.39 -0.49 9.13
C THR A 24 2.65 0.63 9.85
N LEU A 25 2.92 0.83 11.14
CA LEU A 25 2.38 1.98 11.86
C LEU A 25 2.80 3.29 11.20
N GLY A 26 4.05 3.36 10.72
CA GLY A 26 4.51 4.56 10.01
C GLY A 26 3.74 4.80 8.74
N ALA A 27 3.50 3.75 7.96
CA ALA A 27 2.71 3.86 6.74
C ALA A 27 1.27 4.26 7.04
N LEU A 28 0.67 3.65 8.06
CA LEU A 28 -0.69 3.98 8.48
C LEU A 28 -0.79 5.45 8.91
N ALA A 29 0.14 5.91 9.73
CA ALA A 29 0.15 7.30 10.18
C ALA A 29 0.29 8.26 9.00
N GLU A 30 1.14 7.92 8.04
CA GLU A 30 1.31 8.73 6.84
C GLU A 30 0.00 8.84 6.05
N LEU A 31 -0.71 7.72 5.92
CA LEU A 31 -1.98 7.69 5.19
C LEU A 31 -3.10 8.41 5.95
N GLU A 32 -3.14 8.27 7.26
CA GLU A 32 -4.10 9.00 8.08
C GLU A 32 -3.93 10.51 7.88
N THR A 33 -2.69 10.97 7.85
CA THR A 33 -2.40 12.38 7.62
C THR A 33 -2.81 12.79 6.20
N ALA A 34 -2.44 11.98 5.21
CA ALA A 34 -2.70 12.30 3.80
C ALA A 34 -4.19 12.40 3.49
N PHE A 35 -5.01 11.55 4.12
CA PHE A 35 -6.44 11.49 3.83
C PHE A 35 -7.32 12.05 4.95
N ALA A 36 -6.73 12.63 5.97
CA ALA A 36 -7.45 13.13 7.14
C ALA A 36 -8.38 12.06 7.73
N ALA A 37 -7.88 10.82 7.79
CA ALA A 37 -8.64 9.68 8.27
C ALA A 37 -8.37 9.46 9.76
N ASP A 38 -9.37 8.91 10.46
CA ASP A 38 -9.28 8.60 11.88
C ASP A 38 -9.19 7.09 12.07
N GLY A 39 -7.98 6.56 11.94
CA GLY A 39 -7.72 5.17 12.22
C GLY A 39 -7.95 4.24 11.04
N TRP A 40 -7.75 2.96 11.31
CA TRP A 40 -7.75 1.90 10.31
C TRP A 40 -9.07 1.77 9.57
N GLU A 41 -10.19 1.73 10.29
CA GLU A 41 -11.48 1.46 9.66
C GLU A 41 -11.92 2.59 8.75
N ASP A 42 -11.68 3.83 9.16
CA ASP A 42 -12.01 4.99 8.36
C ASP A 42 -11.17 4.99 7.09
N LEU A 43 -9.87 4.70 7.22
CA LEU A 43 -8.97 4.63 6.08
C LEU A 43 -9.39 3.53 5.11
N ALA A 44 -9.68 2.34 5.62
CA ALA A 44 -10.09 1.22 4.79
C ALA A 44 -11.36 1.53 4.01
N GLY A 45 -12.30 2.24 4.62
CA GLY A 45 -13.52 2.65 3.95
C GLY A 45 -13.27 3.63 2.81
N ARG A 46 -12.26 4.48 2.94
CA ARG A 46 -11.92 5.46 1.93
C ARG A 46 -11.25 4.86 0.70
N LEU A 47 -10.67 3.66 0.83
CA LEU A 47 -9.97 3.01 -0.28
C LEU A 47 -10.88 2.64 -1.46
N ARG A 48 -12.18 2.64 -1.25
CA ARG A 48 -13.13 2.21 -2.29
C ARG A 48 -13.32 3.20 -3.42
N GLY A 49 -13.03 4.46 -3.19
CA GLY A 49 -13.28 5.50 -4.19
C GLY A 49 -12.08 6.37 -4.48
N LEU A 50 -10.88 5.82 -4.37
CA LEU A 50 -9.68 6.60 -4.54
C LEU A 50 -9.44 6.98 -6.00
N SER A 51 -8.98 8.22 -6.21
CA SER A 51 -8.49 8.66 -7.50
C SER A 51 -7.12 7.99 -7.78
N ALA A 52 -6.67 8.07 -9.04
CA ALA A 52 -5.35 7.57 -9.40
C ALA A 52 -4.25 8.24 -8.57
N ARG A 53 -4.40 9.55 -8.32
CA ARG A 53 -3.44 10.27 -7.48
C ARG A 53 -3.41 9.69 -6.06
N ASP A 54 -4.58 9.42 -5.50
CA ASP A 54 -4.67 8.87 -4.15
C ASP A 54 -4.11 7.44 -4.09
N LEU A 55 -4.38 6.64 -5.11
CA LEU A 55 -3.80 5.29 -5.19
C LEU A 55 -2.28 5.33 -5.22
N THR A 56 -1.71 6.33 -5.91
CA THR A 56 -0.26 6.50 -5.94
C THR A 56 0.27 6.83 -4.55
N VAL A 57 -0.42 7.68 -3.80
CA VAL A 57 -0.03 8.03 -2.42
C VAL A 57 -0.07 6.79 -1.53
N VAL A 58 -1.13 6.00 -1.62
CA VAL A 58 -1.26 4.78 -0.81
C VAL A 58 -0.16 3.79 -1.17
N LEU A 59 0.05 3.55 -2.46
CA LEU A 59 1.05 2.59 -2.91
C LEU A 59 2.45 2.99 -2.46
N ALA A 60 2.78 4.29 -2.56
CA ALA A 60 4.08 4.78 -2.13
C ALA A 60 4.30 4.57 -0.63
N ALA A 61 3.28 4.85 0.19
CA ALA A 61 3.38 4.64 1.64
C ALA A 61 3.61 3.17 1.98
N LEU A 62 2.90 2.27 1.30
CA LEU A 62 3.04 0.83 1.52
C LEU A 62 4.42 0.33 1.09
N LEU A 63 4.95 0.84 -0.01
CA LEU A 63 6.30 0.49 -0.45
C LEU A 63 7.34 0.94 0.55
N ARG A 64 7.22 2.17 1.06
CA ARG A 64 8.13 2.63 2.13
C ARG A 64 8.02 1.76 3.37
N GLY A 65 6.80 1.34 3.72
CA GLY A 65 6.60 0.41 4.82
C GLY A 65 7.29 -0.92 4.60
N GLY A 66 7.40 -1.36 3.35
CA GLY A 66 8.12 -2.57 2.97
C GLY A 66 9.62 -2.38 2.84
N GLY A 67 10.12 -1.20 3.14
CA GLY A 67 11.55 -0.91 3.07
C GLY A 67 12.02 -0.56 1.67
N GLU A 68 11.13 -0.16 0.78
CA GLU A 68 11.47 0.15 -0.60
C GLU A 68 11.33 1.62 -0.92
N GLU A 69 12.13 2.09 -1.86
CA GLU A 69 11.95 3.41 -2.45
C GLU A 69 10.81 3.31 -3.46
N PRO A 70 9.77 4.15 -3.34
CA PRO A 70 8.65 4.06 -4.29
C PRO A 70 9.06 4.28 -5.74
N GLY A 71 9.90 5.25 -6.01
CA GLY A 71 10.29 5.57 -7.38
C GLY A 71 9.12 6.11 -8.19
N ASP A 72 9.22 5.97 -9.50
CA ASP A 72 8.16 6.40 -10.41
C ASP A 72 7.12 5.28 -10.54
N LEU A 73 5.90 5.57 -10.14
CA LEU A 73 4.80 4.60 -10.15
C LEU A 73 3.84 4.82 -11.32
N ALA A 74 4.17 5.71 -12.25
CA ALA A 74 3.27 6.08 -13.34
C ALA A 74 2.94 4.92 -14.28
N ASP A 75 3.85 3.96 -14.40
CA ASP A 75 3.66 2.81 -15.31
C ASP A 75 3.02 1.60 -14.64
N VAL A 76 2.68 1.68 -13.36
CA VAL A 76 2.00 0.59 -12.67
C VAL A 76 0.57 0.51 -13.18
N ALA A 77 0.14 -0.68 -13.59
CA ALA A 77 -1.23 -0.87 -14.05
C ALA A 77 -2.20 -0.66 -12.90
N LEU A 78 -3.35 -0.07 -13.19
CA LEU A 78 -4.34 0.25 -12.16
C LEU A 78 -4.77 -0.99 -11.38
N ASP A 79 -5.02 -2.10 -12.07
CA ASP A 79 -5.45 -3.33 -11.41
C ASP A 79 -4.34 -3.95 -10.56
N GLU A 80 -3.09 -3.82 -10.97
CA GLU A 80 -1.96 -4.26 -10.16
C GLU A 80 -1.88 -3.45 -8.86
N ALA A 81 -2.00 -2.14 -8.97
CA ALA A 81 -1.96 -1.26 -7.81
C ALA A 81 -3.10 -1.58 -6.84
N ALA A 82 -4.31 -1.74 -7.36
CA ALA A 82 -5.47 -2.03 -6.52
C ALA A 82 -5.33 -3.36 -5.80
N ARG A 83 -4.86 -4.40 -6.50
CA ARG A 83 -4.66 -5.71 -5.88
C ARG A 83 -3.56 -5.70 -4.83
N ALA A 84 -2.47 -5.00 -5.10
CA ALA A 84 -1.36 -4.90 -4.16
C ALA A 84 -1.79 -4.19 -2.88
N ILE A 85 -2.53 -3.10 -3.01
CA ILE A 85 -3.05 -2.35 -1.87
C ILE A 85 -3.99 -3.23 -1.04
N ALA A 86 -4.92 -3.91 -1.70
CA ALA A 86 -5.86 -4.79 -1.02
C ALA A 86 -5.13 -5.90 -0.27
N ALA A 87 -4.12 -6.49 -0.90
CA ALA A 87 -3.34 -7.56 -0.28
C ALA A 87 -2.60 -7.05 0.97
N ALA A 88 -2.00 -5.87 0.89
CA ALA A 88 -1.27 -5.30 2.02
C ALA A 88 -2.20 -4.99 3.20
N PHE A 89 -3.37 -4.45 2.92
CA PHE A 89 -4.35 -4.17 3.97
C PHE A 89 -4.89 -5.46 4.60
N THR A 90 -5.16 -6.47 3.77
CA THR A 90 -5.61 -7.77 4.27
C THR A 90 -4.54 -8.41 5.16
N ALA A 91 -3.29 -8.39 4.74
CA ALA A 91 -2.20 -8.97 5.51
C ALA A 91 -2.03 -8.27 6.86
N ALA A 92 -2.20 -6.95 6.89
CA ALA A 92 -2.07 -6.18 8.13
C ALA A 92 -3.21 -6.46 9.10
N GLY A 93 -4.40 -6.78 8.58
CA GLY A 93 -5.56 -7.08 9.42
C GLY A 93 -5.67 -8.53 9.85
N SER A 94 -4.74 -9.37 9.44
CA SER A 94 -4.80 -10.80 9.75
C SER A 94 -4.35 -11.12 11.17
#